data_5ae8f8e46ae1ffb0e051e86638b272e8
#
_entry.id   5ae8f8e46ae1ffb0e051e86638b272e8
#
_cell.length_a   1.000
_cell.length_b   1.000
_cell.length_c   1.000
_cell.angle_alpha   90.00
_cell.angle_beta   90.00
_cell.angle_gamma   90.00
#
_symmetry.space_group_name_H-M   'P 1'
#
loop_
_entity.id
_entity.type
_entity.pdbx_description
1 polymer ?
#
loop_
_entity_poly.entity_id
_entity_poly.type
_entity_poly.pdbx_seq_one_letter_code
_entity_poly.pdbx_strand_id
1 'polypeptide(L)' 'MFDRITINPEICEGKPCIRNKRITVALIVRLVAGGMSFKEILKSYPYLEEEDIKEALEYAAL' A
#
# COMPACT_ATOMS: atom_id res chain seq x y z
N MET A 1 8.78 -11.01 5.94
CA MET A 1 7.74 -10.46 6.82
C MET A 1 7.32 -9.09 6.33
N PHE A 2 6.14 -8.66 6.70
CA PHE A 2 5.57 -7.43 6.12
C PHE A 2 5.79 -6.26 7.06
N ASP A 3 7.03 -5.78 7.10
CA ASP A 3 7.40 -4.72 8.04
C ASP A 3 6.74 -3.38 7.71
N ARG A 4 6.32 -3.22 6.46
CA ARG A 4 5.73 -1.97 6.00
C ARG A 4 4.20 -1.97 6.08
N ILE A 5 3.62 -3.12 6.39
CA ILE A 5 2.15 -3.23 6.48
C ILE A 5 1.77 -3.13 7.95
N THR A 6 0.88 -2.19 8.26
CA THR A 6 0.43 -1.98 9.62
C THR A 6 -1.07 -2.13 9.70
N ILE A 7 -1.53 -2.61 10.85
CA ILE A 7 -2.96 -2.74 11.13
C ILE A 7 -3.21 -1.99 12.43
N ASN A 8 -3.82 -0.83 12.31
CA ASN A 8 -4.06 0.04 13.45
C ASN A 8 -5.55 0.39 13.46
N PRO A 9 -6.29 0.03 14.53
CA PRO A 9 -7.74 0.30 14.56
C PRO A 9 -8.09 1.78 14.39
N GLU A 10 -7.16 2.68 14.68
CA GLU A 10 -7.42 4.10 14.59
C GLU A 10 -7.07 4.69 13.23
N ILE A 11 -6.53 3.86 12.33
CA ILE A 11 -6.14 4.30 11.01
C ILE A 11 -6.79 3.38 10.00
N CYS A 12 -7.49 3.96 9.01
CA CYS A 12 -8.15 3.22 7.96
C CYS A 12 -9.10 2.16 8.51
N GLU A 13 -9.69 2.42 9.67
CA GLU A 13 -10.67 1.54 10.30
C GLU A 13 -10.10 0.14 10.57
N GLY A 14 -8.81 0.07 10.85
CA GLY A 14 -8.16 -1.21 11.15
C GLY A 14 -7.82 -2.03 9.93
N LYS A 15 -8.00 -1.50 8.73
CA LYS A 15 -7.60 -2.19 7.51
C LYS A 15 -6.08 -2.12 7.34
N PRO A 16 -5.48 -3.13 6.69
CA PRO A 16 -4.04 -3.08 6.43
C PRO A 16 -3.65 -1.84 5.64
N CYS A 17 -2.68 -1.12 6.16
CA CYS A 17 -2.22 0.15 5.59
C CYS A 17 -0.71 0.12 5.44
N ILE A 18 -0.18 1.09 4.70
CA ILE A 18 1.25 1.26 4.52
C ILE A 18 1.78 2.17 5.62
N ARG A 19 2.62 1.62 6.50
CA ARG A 19 3.37 2.37 7.52
C ARG A 19 2.52 3.41 8.25
N ASN A 20 1.32 3.03 8.67
CA ASN A 20 0.36 3.91 9.34
C ASN A 20 0.03 5.19 8.56
N LYS A 21 0.25 5.17 7.25
CA LYS A 21 -0.13 6.29 6.39
C LYS A 21 -1.48 5.95 5.75
N ARG A 22 -2.40 6.72 5.76
CA ARG A 22 -3.80 6.45 5.39
C ARG A 22 -3.98 5.95 3.94
N ILE A 23 -3.08 5.06 3.53
CA ILE A 23 -3.13 4.38 2.23
C ILE A 23 -3.24 2.91 2.52
N THR A 24 -4.34 2.31 2.09
CA THR A 24 -4.59 0.89 2.35
C THR A 24 -3.89 0.02 1.31
N VAL A 25 -3.61 -1.22 1.71
CA VAL A 25 -3.14 -2.23 0.77
C VAL A 25 -4.15 -2.38 -0.38
N ALA A 26 -5.44 -2.36 -0.06
CA ALA A 26 -6.48 -2.49 -1.08
C ALA A 26 -6.40 -1.38 -2.13
N LEU A 27 -6.08 -0.16 -1.71
CA LEU A 27 -5.93 0.94 -2.67
C LEU A 27 -4.77 0.67 -3.61
N ILE A 28 -3.63 0.24 -3.06
CA ILE A 28 -2.45 -0.06 -3.89
C ILE A 28 -2.79 -1.14 -4.92
N VAL A 29 -3.44 -2.21 -4.47
CA VAL A 29 -3.83 -3.29 -5.37
C VAL A 29 -4.73 -2.77 -6.48
N ARG A 30 -5.69 -1.92 -6.12
CA ARG A 30 -6.63 -1.37 -7.10
C ARG A 30 -5.91 -0.49 -8.14
N LEU A 31 -4.95 0.31 -7.70
CA LEU A 31 -4.20 1.17 -8.63
C LEU A 31 -3.40 0.33 -9.61
N VAL A 32 -2.74 -0.72 -9.12
CA VAL A 32 -1.98 -1.61 -9.99
C VAL A 32 -2.90 -2.36 -10.93
N ALA A 33 -4.03 -2.85 -10.43
CA ALA A 33 -5.00 -3.57 -11.26
C ALA A 33 -5.57 -2.65 -12.35
N GLY A 34 -5.65 -1.35 -12.07
CA GLY A 34 -6.12 -0.37 -13.05
C GLY A 34 -5.08 0.03 -14.08
N GLY A 35 -3.87 -0.52 -14.00
CA GLY A 35 -2.85 -0.29 -15.00
C GLY A 35 -1.81 0.76 -14.65
N MET A 36 -1.86 1.33 -13.44
CA MET A 36 -0.84 2.29 -13.05
C MET A 36 0.49 1.58 -12.81
N SER A 37 1.56 2.15 -13.34
CA SER A 37 2.90 1.65 -13.08
C SER A 37 3.34 2.08 -11.69
N PHE A 38 4.36 1.41 -11.15
CA PHE A 38 4.94 1.81 -9.87
C PHE A 38 5.38 3.27 -9.92
N LYS A 39 5.99 3.67 -11.01
CA LYS A 39 6.47 5.04 -11.18
C LYS A 39 5.32 6.04 -11.08
N GLU A 40 4.19 5.73 -11.70
CA GLU A 40 3.04 6.60 -11.65
C GLU A 40 2.45 6.67 -10.25
N ILE A 41 2.41 5.55 -9.55
CA ILE A 41 1.92 5.51 -8.18
C ILE A 41 2.82 6.36 -7.27
N LEU A 42 4.13 6.22 -7.42
CA LEU A 42 5.08 6.98 -6.60
C LEU A 42 5.00 8.47 -6.90
N LYS A 43 4.67 8.84 -8.14
CA LYS A 43 4.50 10.24 -8.50
C LYS A 43 3.24 10.82 -7.85
N SER A 44 2.18 10.03 -7.78
CA SER A 44 0.91 10.46 -7.18
C SER A 44 0.98 10.47 -5.65
N TYR A 45 1.77 9.57 -5.07
CA TYR A 45 1.90 9.43 -3.63
C TYR A 45 3.38 9.48 -3.27
N PRO A 46 3.97 10.69 -3.26
CA PRO A 46 5.43 10.83 -3.17
C PRO A 46 6.04 10.35 -1.84
N TYR A 47 5.21 10.15 -0.81
CA TYR A 47 5.71 9.62 0.46
C TYR A 47 5.80 8.10 0.48
N LEU A 48 5.37 7.44 -0.59
CA LEU A 48 5.54 6.00 -0.72
C LEU A 48 6.90 5.68 -1.30
N GLU A 49 7.35 4.47 -1.03
CA GLU A 49 8.57 3.92 -1.62
C GLU A 49 8.21 2.71 -2.45
N GLU A 50 9.07 2.36 -3.39
CA GLU A 50 8.80 1.22 -4.28
C GLU A 50 8.58 -0.05 -3.46
N GLU A 51 9.34 -0.23 -2.39
CA GLU A 51 9.20 -1.41 -1.53
C GLU A 51 7.82 -1.46 -0.87
N ASP A 52 7.21 -0.30 -0.61
CA ASP A 52 5.86 -0.26 -0.06
C ASP A 52 4.87 -0.92 -1.01
N ILE A 53 5.00 -0.61 -2.30
CA ILE A 53 4.09 -1.17 -3.32
C ILE A 53 4.31 -2.66 -3.43
N LYS A 54 5.57 -3.11 -3.49
CA LYS A 54 5.88 -4.52 -3.61
C LYS A 54 5.32 -5.30 -2.43
N GLU A 55 5.52 -4.79 -1.22
CA GLU A 55 5.07 -5.47 -0.03
C GLU A 55 3.54 -5.52 0.06
N ALA A 56 2.88 -4.44 -0.39
CA ALA A 56 1.42 -4.42 -0.43
C ALA A 56 0.89 -5.52 -1.35
N LEU A 57 1.52 -5.68 -2.51
CA LEU A 57 1.09 -6.72 -3.46
C LEU A 57 1.34 -8.10 -2.90
N GLU A 58 2.48 -8.31 -2.24
CA GLU A 58 2.78 -9.60 -1.62
C GLU A 58 1.80 -9.92 -0.50
N TYR A 59 1.47 -8.92 0.30
CA TYR A 59 0.51 -9.10 1.39
C TYR A 59 -0.86 -9.51 0.84
N ALA A 60 -1.28 -8.86 -0.23
CA ALA A 60 -2.58 -9.15 -0.84
C ALA A 60 -2.63 -10.53 -1.45
N ALA A 61 -1.48 -11.12 -1.76
CA ALA A 61 -1.41 -12.43 -2.40
C ALA A 61 -1.39 -13.59 -1.41
N LEU A 62 -1.39 -13.30 -0.11
CA LEU A 62 -1.38 -14.37 0.90
C LEU A 62 -2.63 -15.24 0.83
#